data_b01f2cb7dec8cfa9e168bc62ddce1182
#
_entry.id   b01f2cb7dec8cfa9e168bc62ddce1182
#
_cell.length_a   1.000
_cell.length_b   1.000
_cell.length_c   1.000
_cell.angle_alpha   90.00
_cell.angle_beta   90.00
_cell.angle_gamma   90.00
#
_symmetry.space_group_name_H-M   'P 1'
#
loop_
_entity.id
_entity.type
_entity.pdbx_description
1 polymer ?
#
loop_
_entity_poly.entity_id
_entity_poly.type
_entity_poly.pdbx_seq_one_letter_code
_entity_poly.pdbx_strand_id
1 'polypeptide(L)'
;MNYAKTIRDPMYGYITIEAPFAQLLDTEEFQRLRNIRQTGYQSLYPSALHNRFVHSLGVFHLGKKALGYFENNINIQNEVIPGWDEIRNTFLTACLLHDVGHSPFSHTGEEYYTKGCNFEQEYRKLLHMPDDLKEFTPNTTAEENKKRFY
;
A
#
# COMPACT_ATOMS: atom_id res chain seq x y z
N MET A 1 20.61 15.01 4.29
CA MET A 1 19.53 15.95 3.90
C MET A 1 18.20 15.27 4.15
N ASN A 2 17.32 15.86 4.97
CA ASN A 2 15.97 15.35 5.13
C ASN A 2 15.16 15.69 3.87
N TYR A 3 15.06 14.74 2.97
CA TYR A 3 14.29 14.90 1.74
C TYR A 3 12.82 14.66 2.04
N ALA A 4 12.03 15.72 2.10
CA ALA A 4 10.60 15.65 2.31
C ALA A 4 9.86 16.28 1.14
N LYS A 5 8.68 15.80 0.83
CA LYS A 5 7.79 16.34 -0.22
C LYS A 5 6.50 16.85 0.39
N THR A 6 5.98 17.93 -0.18
CA THR A 6 4.64 18.40 0.10
C THR A 6 3.83 18.39 -1.20
N ILE A 7 2.75 17.64 -1.22
CA ILE A 7 1.86 17.49 -2.38
C ILE A 7 0.54 18.14 -2.04
N ARG A 8 0.05 19.00 -2.95
CA ARG A 8 -1.27 19.59 -2.83
C ARG A 8 -2.32 18.61 -3.36
N ASP A 9 -3.27 18.27 -2.51
CA ASP A 9 -4.41 17.41 -2.82
C ASP A 9 -5.71 18.20 -2.68
N PRO A 10 -6.67 18.07 -3.60
CA PRO A 10 -7.92 18.85 -3.55
C PRO A 10 -8.84 18.48 -2.38
N MET A 11 -8.73 17.26 -1.85
CA MET A 11 -9.55 16.76 -0.75
C MET A 11 -8.88 16.98 0.61
N TYR A 12 -7.57 16.71 0.70
CA TYR A 12 -6.82 16.70 1.97
C TYR A 12 -5.99 17.95 2.20
N GLY A 13 -5.93 18.87 1.22
CA GLY A 13 -5.07 20.05 1.29
C GLY A 13 -3.61 19.72 0.99
N TYR A 14 -2.72 19.89 1.97
CA TYR A 14 -1.30 19.59 1.82
C TYR A 14 -0.94 18.26 2.51
N ILE A 15 -0.46 17.32 1.73
CA ILE A 15 0.05 16.02 2.22
C ILE A 15 1.57 16.14 2.29
N THR A 16 2.12 16.12 3.51
CA THR A 16 3.57 16.11 3.73
C THR A 16 4.04 14.67 3.90
N ILE A 17 5.08 14.33 3.13
CA ILE A 17 5.68 12.99 3.06
C ILE A 17 7.15 13.13 3.46
N GLU A 18 7.52 12.53 4.57
CA GLU A 18 8.85 12.59 5.15
C GLU A 18 9.88 11.77 4.35
N ALA A 19 11.16 11.98 4.63
CA ALA A 19 12.29 11.47 3.86
C ALA A 19 12.24 9.99 3.45
N PRO A 20 11.99 8.98 4.32
CA PRO A 20 12.00 7.59 3.89
C PRO A 20 10.89 7.32 2.87
N PHE A 21 9.69 7.84 3.11
CA PHE A 21 8.51 7.62 2.25
C PHE A 21 8.59 8.42 0.94
N ALA A 22 9.24 9.60 0.96
CA ALA A 22 9.43 10.41 -0.23
C ALA A 22 10.33 9.72 -1.26
N GLN A 23 11.30 8.92 -0.82
CA GLN A 23 12.13 8.10 -1.71
C GLN A 23 11.33 6.97 -2.36
N LEU A 24 10.46 6.29 -1.60
CA LEU A 24 9.57 5.26 -2.12
C LEU A 24 8.59 5.83 -3.16
N LEU A 25 8.09 7.03 -2.90
CA LEU A 25 7.20 7.74 -3.83
C LEU A 25 7.86 7.98 -5.20
N ASP A 26 9.18 8.18 -5.25
CA ASP A 26 9.93 8.50 -6.47
C ASP A 26 10.34 7.27 -7.29
N THR A 27 10.07 6.06 -6.82
CA THR A 27 10.36 4.84 -7.57
C THR A 27 9.47 4.72 -8.80
N GLU A 28 9.96 4.08 -9.85
CA GLU A 28 9.18 3.83 -11.08
C GLU A 28 7.93 3.00 -10.77
N GLU A 29 8.03 2.03 -9.86
CA GLU A 29 6.95 1.16 -9.43
C GLU A 29 5.80 1.96 -8.81
N PHE A 30 6.12 2.96 -8.01
CA PHE A 30 5.09 3.83 -7.44
C PHE A 30 4.55 4.83 -8.46
N GLN A 31 5.43 5.45 -9.25
CA GLN A 31 5.02 6.46 -10.24
C GLN A 31 4.12 5.89 -11.34
N ARG A 32 4.27 4.60 -11.71
CA ARG A 32 3.38 3.95 -12.69
C ARG A 32 1.91 3.94 -12.27
N LEU A 33 1.61 4.03 -10.96
CA LEU A 33 0.24 4.09 -10.43
C LEU A 33 -0.56 5.29 -10.94
N ARG A 34 0.11 6.33 -11.44
CA ARG A 34 -0.53 7.48 -12.09
C ARG A 34 -1.32 7.09 -13.34
N ASN A 35 -0.91 6.01 -13.99
CA ASN A 35 -1.52 5.49 -15.21
C ASN A 35 -2.53 4.36 -14.95
N ILE A 36 -2.73 3.98 -13.67
CA ILE A 36 -3.67 2.92 -13.28
C ILE A 36 -4.88 3.56 -12.61
N ARG A 37 -6.05 3.41 -13.21
CA ARG A 37 -7.31 3.91 -12.67
C ARG A 37 -7.71 3.12 -11.43
N GLN A 38 -8.26 3.81 -10.43
CA GLN A 38 -8.76 3.17 -9.21
C GLN A 38 -10.03 2.38 -9.46
N THR A 39 -10.91 2.86 -10.34
CA THR A 39 -12.20 2.23 -10.62
C THR A 39 -12.41 1.98 -12.10
N GLY A 40 -13.07 0.86 -12.44
CA GLY A 40 -13.52 0.56 -13.81
C GLY A 40 -14.81 1.29 -14.22
N TYR A 41 -15.49 1.95 -13.28
CA TYR A 41 -16.83 2.53 -13.48
C TYR A 41 -16.82 4.00 -13.92
N GLN A 42 -15.72 4.50 -14.44
CA GLN A 42 -15.58 5.90 -14.85
C GLN A 42 -16.64 6.36 -15.89
N SER A 43 -17.09 5.45 -16.74
CA SER A 43 -18.15 5.74 -17.72
C SER A 43 -19.51 6.04 -17.08
N LEU A 44 -19.78 5.45 -15.90
CA LEU A 44 -21.00 5.65 -15.14
C LEU A 44 -20.91 6.84 -14.17
N TYR A 45 -19.71 7.12 -13.68
CA TYR A 45 -19.42 8.19 -12.73
C TYR A 45 -18.29 9.09 -13.28
N PRO A 46 -18.63 10.10 -14.10
CA PRO A 46 -17.62 10.95 -14.77
C PRO A 46 -16.63 11.63 -13.83
N SER A 47 -17.00 11.87 -12.58
CA SER A 47 -16.14 12.45 -11.54
C SER A 47 -15.15 11.46 -10.92
N ALA A 48 -15.29 10.16 -11.15
CA ALA A 48 -14.39 9.13 -10.64
C ALA A 48 -13.10 9.02 -11.48
N LEU A 49 -12.35 10.12 -11.56
CA LEU A 49 -11.14 10.25 -12.40
C LEU A 49 -9.85 9.89 -11.66
N HIS A 50 -9.92 9.58 -10.37
CA HIS A 50 -8.74 9.31 -9.56
C HIS A 50 -8.04 8.01 -9.97
N ASN A 51 -6.73 8.05 -9.91
CA ASN A 51 -5.86 6.92 -10.16
C ASN A 51 -5.33 6.34 -8.84
N ARG A 52 -4.66 5.20 -8.90
CA ARG A 52 -4.11 4.53 -7.72
C ARG A 52 -3.02 5.33 -7.02
N PHE A 53 -2.31 6.19 -7.74
CA PHE A 53 -1.33 7.11 -7.14
C PHE A 53 -1.99 8.05 -6.13
N VAL A 54 -3.07 8.74 -6.54
CA VAL A 54 -3.79 9.66 -5.65
C VAL A 54 -4.45 8.90 -4.49
N HIS A 55 -5.00 7.73 -4.76
CA HIS A 55 -5.55 6.85 -3.73
C HIS A 55 -4.51 6.48 -2.66
N SER A 56 -3.35 5.99 -3.06
CA SER A 56 -2.27 5.61 -2.13
C SER A 56 -1.77 6.78 -1.29
N LEU A 57 -1.69 7.99 -1.87
CA LEU A 57 -1.40 9.21 -1.12
C LEU A 57 -2.46 9.52 -0.07
N GLY A 58 -3.74 9.35 -0.43
CA GLY A 58 -4.87 9.52 0.49
C GLY A 58 -4.83 8.53 1.64
N VAL A 59 -4.57 7.25 1.35
CA VAL A 59 -4.44 6.19 2.38
C VAL A 59 -3.28 6.49 3.32
N PHE A 60 -2.12 6.90 2.79
CA PHE A 60 -0.98 7.32 3.61
C PHE A 60 -1.33 8.50 4.52
N HIS A 61 -2.01 9.54 3.99
CA HIS A 61 -2.42 10.70 4.77
C HIS A 61 -3.38 10.34 5.90
N LEU A 62 -4.38 9.51 5.61
CA LEU A 62 -5.33 9.04 6.62
C LEU A 62 -4.66 8.13 7.64
N GLY A 63 -3.73 7.28 7.22
CA GLY A 63 -2.90 6.49 8.13
C GLY A 63 -2.11 7.35 9.12
N LYS A 64 -1.48 8.43 8.64
CA LYS A 64 -0.80 9.40 9.52
C LYS A 64 -1.75 10.02 10.54
N LYS A 65 -2.95 10.41 10.11
CA LYS A 65 -3.97 10.95 11.03
C LYS A 65 -4.40 9.92 12.08
N ALA A 66 -4.65 8.68 11.65
CA ALA A 66 -5.03 7.60 12.56
C ALA A 66 -3.95 7.35 13.63
N LEU A 67 -2.68 7.29 13.22
CA LEU A 67 -1.55 7.18 14.15
C LEU A 67 -1.48 8.36 15.13
N GLY A 68 -1.67 9.58 14.64
CA GLY A 68 -1.67 10.77 15.50
C GLY A 68 -2.77 10.72 16.58
N TYR A 69 -3.96 10.24 16.26
CA TYR A 69 -5.00 10.01 17.26
C TYR A 69 -4.63 8.90 18.26
N PHE A 70 -4.01 7.83 17.77
CA PHE A 70 -3.56 6.74 18.61
C PHE A 70 -2.44 7.17 19.56
N GLU A 71 -1.43 7.88 19.07
CA GLU A 71 -0.33 8.45 19.85
C GLU A 71 -0.84 9.39 20.94
N ASN A 72 -1.82 10.24 20.63
CA ASN A 72 -2.42 11.12 21.63
C ASN A 72 -3.11 10.33 22.74
N ASN A 73 -3.82 9.24 22.42
CA ASN A 73 -4.46 8.40 23.42
C ASN A 73 -3.45 7.68 24.32
N ILE A 74 -2.35 7.16 23.74
CA ILE A 74 -1.27 6.53 24.50
C ILE A 74 -0.63 7.54 25.44
N ASN A 75 -0.31 8.73 24.96
CA ASN A 75 0.28 9.79 25.77
C ASN A 75 -0.61 10.21 26.94
N ILE A 76 -1.94 10.24 26.73
CA ILE A 76 -2.92 10.52 27.80
C ILE A 76 -2.88 9.42 28.88
N GLN A 77 -2.67 8.17 28.48
CA GLN A 77 -2.61 7.01 29.37
C GLN A 77 -1.21 6.79 29.98
N ASN A 78 -0.22 7.60 29.60
CA ASN A 78 1.20 7.44 29.98
C ASN A 78 1.76 6.05 29.65
N GLU A 79 1.28 5.44 28.57
CA GLU A 79 1.79 4.16 28.09
C GLU A 79 3.00 4.36 27.17
N VAL A 80 3.98 3.46 27.28
CA VAL A 80 5.13 3.39 26.39
C VAL A 80 5.08 2.09 25.63
N ILE A 81 5.00 2.16 24.31
CA ILE A 81 5.03 0.98 23.45
C ILE A 81 6.47 0.78 22.95
N PRO A 82 7.16 -0.31 23.35
CA PRO A 82 8.48 -0.61 22.85
C PRO A 82 8.47 -0.79 21.31
N GLY A 83 9.46 -0.21 20.62
CA GLY A 83 9.55 -0.31 19.16
C GLY A 83 8.50 0.50 18.39
N TRP A 84 7.87 1.49 19.02
CA TRP A 84 6.81 2.29 18.41
C TRP A 84 7.21 2.93 17.07
N ASP A 85 8.41 3.45 16.94
CA ASP A 85 8.89 4.07 15.69
C ASP A 85 8.96 3.07 14.55
N GLU A 86 9.35 1.83 14.82
CA GLU A 86 9.37 0.76 13.81
C GLU A 86 7.95 0.36 13.39
N ILE A 87 7.05 0.18 14.34
CA ILE A 87 5.63 -0.11 14.09
C ILE A 87 5.00 1.01 13.25
N ARG A 88 5.22 2.25 13.63
CA ARG A 88 4.73 3.43 12.93
C ARG A 88 5.24 3.48 11.49
N ASN A 89 6.54 3.30 11.29
CA ASN A 89 7.14 3.33 9.96
C ASN A 89 6.66 2.16 9.09
N THR A 90 6.54 0.96 9.64
CA THR A 90 5.99 -0.21 8.95
C THR A 90 4.56 0.02 8.52
N PHE A 91 3.71 0.51 9.42
CA PHE A 91 2.31 0.83 9.11
C PHE A 91 2.19 1.88 8.01
N LEU A 92 2.94 2.98 8.08
CA LEU A 92 2.91 4.03 7.06
C LEU A 92 3.46 3.55 5.71
N THR A 93 4.50 2.71 5.73
CA THR A 93 5.00 2.06 4.51
C THR A 93 3.92 1.17 3.88
N ALA A 94 3.24 0.37 4.68
CA ALA A 94 2.13 -0.45 4.22
C ALA A 94 0.99 0.42 3.64
N CYS A 95 0.61 1.51 4.30
CA CYS A 95 -0.38 2.46 3.80
C CYS A 95 0.02 3.07 2.44
N LEU A 96 1.30 3.38 2.25
CA LEU A 96 1.79 3.97 1.00
C LEU A 96 1.84 2.95 -0.12
N LEU A 97 2.33 1.73 0.15
CA LEU A 97 2.66 0.73 -0.87
C LEU A 97 1.57 -0.32 -1.13
N HIS A 98 0.44 -0.31 -0.40
CA HIS A 98 -0.58 -1.37 -0.49
C HIS A 98 -1.05 -1.66 -1.92
N ASP A 99 -1.08 -0.64 -2.79
CA ASP A 99 -1.56 -0.74 -4.17
C ASP A 99 -0.43 -0.84 -5.20
N VAL A 100 0.85 -0.82 -4.77
CA VAL A 100 1.97 -0.75 -5.72
C VAL A 100 2.07 -1.95 -6.66
N GLY A 101 1.57 -3.11 -6.24
CA GLY A 101 1.56 -4.34 -7.04
C GLY A 101 0.44 -4.44 -8.08
N HIS A 102 -0.55 -3.55 -8.06
CA HIS A 102 -1.69 -3.66 -8.98
C HIS A 102 -1.26 -3.50 -10.45
N SER A 103 -1.83 -4.37 -11.28
CA SER A 103 -1.68 -4.33 -12.74
C SER A 103 -2.61 -3.28 -13.40
N PRO A 104 -2.37 -2.92 -14.66
CA PRO A 104 -3.38 -2.28 -15.49
C PRO A 104 -4.66 -3.12 -15.47
N PHE A 105 -5.82 -2.50 -15.45
CA PHE A 105 -7.13 -3.14 -15.28
C PHE A 105 -7.40 -3.69 -13.87
N SER A 106 -6.52 -3.43 -12.90
CA SER A 106 -6.75 -3.73 -11.48
C SER A 106 -7.11 -5.22 -11.27
N HIS A 107 -8.07 -5.52 -10.41
CA HIS A 107 -8.50 -6.89 -10.11
C HIS A 107 -8.99 -7.67 -11.35
N THR A 108 -9.56 -7.00 -12.34
CA THR A 108 -9.99 -7.65 -13.58
C THR A 108 -8.82 -8.19 -14.39
N GLY A 109 -7.66 -7.51 -14.33
CA GLY A 109 -6.45 -7.94 -15.03
C GLY A 109 -5.61 -8.97 -14.28
N GLU A 110 -5.79 -9.10 -12.96
CA GLU A 110 -4.97 -9.97 -12.11
C GLU A 110 -4.95 -11.42 -12.61
N GLU A 111 -6.10 -11.98 -12.96
CA GLU A 111 -6.18 -13.35 -13.46
C GLU A 111 -5.33 -13.56 -14.73
N TYR A 112 -5.28 -12.56 -15.60
CA TYR A 112 -4.47 -12.61 -16.83
C TYR A 112 -2.97 -12.59 -16.53
N TYR A 113 -2.54 -11.69 -15.63
CA TYR A 113 -1.11 -11.51 -15.29
C TYR A 113 -0.58 -12.59 -14.36
N THR A 114 -1.47 -13.22 -13.57
CA THR A 114 -1.11 -14.28 -12.61
C THR A 114 -1.18 -15.68 -13.22
N LYS A 115 -1.77 -15.82 -14.41
CA LYS A 115 -1.94 -17.11 -15.06
C LYS A 115 -0.59 -17.74 -15.42
N GLY A 116 -0.27 -18.86 -14.78
CA GLY A 116 0.99 -19.60 -14.98
C GLY A 116 2.15 -19.10 -14.11
N CYS A 117 1.96 -18.08 -13.27
CA CYS A 117 2.98 -17.67 -12.31
C CYS A 117 2.87 -18.48 -11.02
N ASN A 118 3.97 -19.13 -10.63
CA ASN A 118 4.10 -19.69 -9.29
C ASN A 118 4.66 -18.60 -8.37
N PHE A 119 3.77 -17.75 -7.82
CA PHE A 119 4.16 -16.64 -6.95
C PHE A 119 4.99 -17.08 -5.74
N GLU A 120 4.70 -18.25 -5.18
CA GLU A 120 5.43 -18.74 -4.02
C GLU A 120 6.90 -19.00 -4.39
N GLN A 121 7.17 -19.65 -5.51
CA GLN A 121 8.54 -19.89 -5.97
C GLN A 121 9.27 -18.60 -6.31
N GLU A 122 8.62 -17.66 -7.00
CA GLU A 122 9.23 -16.38 -7.36
C GLU A 122 9.50 -15.54 -6.10
N TYR A 123 8.57 -15.55 -5.13
CA TYR A 123 8.73 -14.81 -3.88
C TYR A 123 9.86 -15.38 -3.03
N ARG A 124 9.96 -16.72 -2.93
CA ARG A 124 11.08 -17.39 -2.24
C ARG A 124 12.44 -17.06 -2.87
N LYS A 125 12.53 -17.05 -4.20
CA LYS A 125 13.75 -16.63 -4.92
C LYS A 125 14.12 -15.19 -4.62
N LEU A 126 13.15 -14.27 -4.66
CA LEU A 126 13.35 -12.85 -4.43
C LEU A 126 13.87 -12.56 -3.01
N LEU A 127 13.31 -13.25 -2.02
CA LEU A 127 13.69 -13.09 -0.61
C LEU A 127 14.89 -13.96 -0.20
N HIS A 128 15.50 -14.70 -1.12
CA HIS A 128 16.60 -15.64 -0.84
C HIS A 128 16.26 -16.62 0.30
N MET A 129 14.97 -17.03 0.37
CA MET A 129 14.49 -17.94 1.43
C MET A 129 14.93 -19.38 1.14
N PRO A 130 15.42 -20.09 2.16
CA PRO A 130 15.72 -21.52 2.03
C PRO A 130 14.47 -22.34 1.69
N ASP A 131 14.60 -23.38 0.86
CA ASP A 131 13.49 -24.23 0.42
C ASP A 131 12.80 -25.03 1.55
N ASP A 132 13.46 -25.14 2.71
CA ASP A 132 13.01 -25.90 3.88
C ASP A 132 12.17 -25.08 4.88
N LEU A 133 12.04 -23.78 4.69
CA LEU A 133 11.14 -22.95 5.51
C LEU A 133 9.67 -23.20 5.13
N LYS A 134 9.05 -24.14 5.86
CA LYS A 134 7.64 -24.53 5.68
C LYS A 134 6.61 -23.51 6.19
N GLU A 135 7.04 -22.44 6.86
CA GLU A 135 6.13 -21.54 7.61
C GLU A 135 5.50 -20.41 6.79
N PHE A 136 5.79 -20.30 5.50
CA PHE A 136 5.17 -19.28 4.65
C PHE A 136 4.31 -19.91 3.54
N THR A 137 3.46 -20.86 3.91
CA THR A 137 2.32 -21.20 3.06
C THR A 137 1.20 -20.22 3.44
N PRO A 138 0.80 -19.30 2.55
CA PRO A 138 -0.52 -18.72 2.71
C PRO A 138 -1.50 -19.89 2.66
N ASN A 139 -2.06 -20.23 3.83
CA ASN A 139 -3.05 -21.29 4.00
C ASN A 139 -4.38 -20.90 3.32
N THR A 140 -4.33 -20.55 2.03
CA THR A 140 -5.51 -20.21 1.27
C THR A 140 -5.32 -20.65 -0.17
N THR A 141 -6.05 -21.67 -0.55
CA THR A 141 -6.26 -21.99 -1.96
C THR A 141 -6.90 -20.78 -2.65
N ALA A 142 -6.62 -20.59 -3.94
CA ALA A 142 -7.17 -19.49 -4.73
C ALA A 142 -8.72 -19.39 -4.64
N GLU A 143 -9.40 -20.48 -4.28
CA GLU A 143 -10.85 -20.53 -4.02
C GLU A 143 -11.27 -19.94 -2.67
N GLU A 144 -10.46 -20.07 -1.62
CA GLU A 144 -10.77 -19.47 -0.31
C GLU A 144 -10.55 -17.98 -0.29
N ASN A 145 -9.58 -17.48 -1.06
CA ASN A 145 -9.36 -16.04 -1.25
C ASN A 145 -10.53 -15.38 -2.00
N LYS A 146 -11.15 -16.06 -2.97
CA LYS A 146 -12.38 -15.55 -3.64
C LYS A 146 -13.55 -15.32 -2.68
N LYS A 147 -13.69 -16.13 -1.62
CA LYS A 147 -14.82 -16.01 -0.66
C LYS A 147 -14.63 -14.92 0.40
N ARG A 148 -13.44 -14.35 0.56
CA ARG A 148 -13.16 -13.28 1.54
C ARG A 148 -13.29 -11.86 1.01
N PHE A 149 -13.44 -11.68 -0.31
CA PHE A 149 -13.49 -10.36 -0.96
C PHE A 149 -14.84 -10.05 -1.66
N TYR A 150 -15.89 -10.84 -1.36
CA TYR A 150 -17.28 -10.54 -1.77
C TYR A 150 -18.20 -10.50 -0.55
#